data_65f7f25c9b6fe1801422cf5112ad5535
#
_entry.id   65f7f25c9b6fe1801422cf5112ad5535
#
_cell.length_a   1.000
_cell.length_b   1.000
_cell.length_c   1.000
_cell.angle_alpha   90.00
_cell.angle_beta   90.00
_cell.angle_gamma   90.00
#
_symmetry.space_group_name_H-M   'P 1'
#
loop_
_entity.id
_entity.type
_entity.pdbx_description
1 polymer ?
#
loop_
_entity_poly.entity_id
_entity_poly.type
_entity_poly.pdbx_seq_one_letter_code
_entity_poly.pdbx_strand_id
1 'polypeptide(L)'
;MSKTLIIAEKPSVATDLARVLGKELGKFTRDKSGAFYQNDRAIITSAVGHLLEQKKPMTEGGKSLPWKFDYLPVIPRTFELEPIKQSEDRLKKVLQLAKSKDVTEIVNACDAGREGELIFHNLVRYGKWTKPARRLWMQ
;
A
#
# COMPACT_ATOMS: atom_id res chain seq x y z
N MET A 1 -22.59 -0.61 -5.75
CA MET A 1 -21.92 -1.42 -6.79
C MET A 1 -20.59 -1.92 -6.26
N SER A 2 -20.18 -3.14 -6.58
CA SER A 2 -18.90 -3.68 -6.11
C SER A 2 -17.77 -3.17 -7.00
N LYS A 3 -16.70 -2.67 -6.39
CA LYS A 3 -15.50 -2.17 -7.08
C LYS A 3 -14.28 -3.00 -6.71
N THR A 4 -13.35 -3.09 -7.65
CA THR A 4 -12.01 -3.64 -7.41
C THR A 4 -11.05 -2.50 -7.08
N LEU A 5 -10.28 -2.60 -5.99
CA LEU A 5 -9.20 -1.67 -5.68
C LEU A 5 -7.89 -2.21 -6.26
N ILE A 6 -7.27 -1.47 -7.15
CA ILE A 6 -5.98 -1.80 -7.77
C ILE A 6 -4.91 -0.90 -7.16
N ILE A 7 -3.86 -1.49 -6.58
CA ILE A 7 -2.79 -0.76 -5.92
C ILE A 7 -1.49 -0.96 -6.69
N ALA A 8 -1.03 0.08 -7.36
CA ALA A 8 0.27 0.13 -8.03
C ALA A 8 1.37 0.58 -7.06
N GLU A 9 2.63 0.34 -7.40
CA GLU A 9 3.76 0.82 -6.61
C GLU A 9 4.01 2.32 -6.83
N LYS A 10 3.90 2.79 -8.09
CA LYS A 10 4.23 4.16 -8.52
C LYS A 10 3.03 4.87 -9.13
N PRO A 11 2.94 6.20 -8.98
CA PRO A 11 1.86 7.00 -9.58
C PRO A 11 1.80 6.90 -11.11
N SER A 12 2.95 6.80 -11.79
CA SER A 12 3.03 6.62 -13.23
C SER A 12 2.36 5.33 -13.69
N VAL A 13 2.61 4.24 -12.96
CA VAL A 13 1.98 2.93 -13.24
C VAL A 13 0.47 3.00 -13.03
N ALA A 14 0.00 3.68 -11.97
CA ALA A 14 -1.43 3.88 -11.76
C ALA A 14 -2.08 4.66 -12.91
N THR A 15 -1.39 5.67 -13.47
CA THR A 15 -1.85 6.42 -14.62
C THR A 15 -1.93 5.55 -15.88
N ASP A 16 -0.90 4.74 -16.12
CA ASP A 16 -0.89 3.82 -17.26
C ASP A 16 -1.98 2.75 -17.15
N LEU A 17 -2.18 2.18 -15.98
CA LEU A 17 -3.28 1.24 -15.70
C LEU A 17 -4.64 1.89 -15.95
N ALA A 18 -4.87 3.13 -15.51
CA ALA A 18 -6.12 3.84 -15.77
C ALA A 18 -6.35 4.06 -17.27
N ARG A 19 -5.30 4.37 -18.02
CA ARG A 19 -5.35 4.53 -19.49
C ARG A 19 -5.67 3.22 -20.21
N VAL A 20 -4.97 2.15 -19.84
CA VAL A 20 -5.11 0.85 -20.52
C VAL A 20 -6.42 0.17 -20.14
N LEU A 21 -6.72 0.06 -18.84
CA LEU A 21 -7.95 -0.57 -18.37
C LEU A 21 -9.19 0.24 -18.70
N GLY A 22 -9.04 1.54 -18.97
CA GLY A 22 -10.13 2.40 -19.42
C GLY A 22 -10.76 1.98 -20.74
N LYS A 23 -10.03 1.22 -21.57
CA LYS A 23 -10.54 0.67 -22.83
C LYS A 23 -11.55 -0.47 -22.60
N GLU A 24 -11.35 -1.25 -21.54
CA GLU A 24 -12.17 -2.44 -21.22
C GLU A 24 -13.21 -2.16 -20.12
N LEU A 25 -12.85 -1.38 -19.11
CA LEU A 25 -13.66 -1.15 -17.93
C LEU A 25 -14.44 0.17 -17.96
N GLY A 26 -14.25 0.99 -19.01
CA GLY A 26 -14.78 2.34 -19.10
C GLY A 26 -13.82 3.39 -18.53
N LYS A 27 -14.00 4.63 -19.03
CA LYS A 27 -13.10 5.76 -18.72
C LYS A 27 -12.97 6.00 -17.21
N PHE A 28 -11.72 6.09 -16.73
CA PHE A 28 -11.43 6.49 -15.37
C PHE A 28 -11.36 8.01 -15.22
N THR A 29 -11.87 8.52 -14.12
CA THR A 29 -11.77 9.93 -13.73
C THR A 29 -10.75 10.04 -12.59
N ARG A 30 -9.84 11.01 -12.69
CA ARG A 30 -8.91 11.30 -11.60
C ARG A 30 -9.63 12.03 -10.48
N ASP A 31 -9.42 11.59 -9.24
CA ASP A 31 -9.97 12.26 -8.07
C ASP A 31 -9.39 13.68 -7.89
N LYS A 32 -10.13 14.58 -7.27
CA LYS A 32 -9.71 15.97 -7.02
C LYS A 32 -8.41 16.06 -6.21
N SER A 33 -8.17 15.12 -5.29
CA SER A 33 -6.91 15.04 -4.55
C SER A 33 -5.73 14.56 -5.40
N GLY A 34 -5.99 14.03 -6.61
CA GLY A 34 -4.98 13.43 -7.46
C GLY A 34 -4.44 12.10 -6.96
N ALA A 35 -5.01 11.54 -5.88
CA ALA A 35 -4.48 10.35 -5.21
C ALA A 35 -4.88 9.04 -5.86
N PHE A 36 -5.96 9.03 -6.65
CA PHE A 36 -6.47 7.83 -7.31
C PHE A 36 -7.30 8.15 -8.55
N TYR A 37 -7.55 7.13 -9.33
CA TYR A 37 -8.49 7.13 -10.46
C TYR A 37 -9.67 6.23 -10.13
N GLN A 38 -10.86 6.55 -10.59
CA GLN A 38 -12.04 5.73 -10.36
C GLN A 38 -13.03 5.76 -11.52
N ASN A 39 -13.79 4.69 -11.61
CA ASN A 39 -15.03 4.58 -12.37
C ASN A 39 -16.04 3.72 -11.59
N ASP A 40 -17.10 3.27 -12.23
CA ASP A 40 -18.14 2.46 -11.57
C ASP A 40 -17.66 1.05 -11.18
N ARG A 41 -16.58 0.55 -11.79
CA ARG A 41 -16.08 -0.84 -11.65
C ARG A 41 -14.81 -0.96 -10.82
N ALA A 42 -13.95 0.06 -10.81
CA ALA A 42 -12.66 -0.02 -10.15
C ALA A 42 -12.15 1.33 -9.63
N ILE A 43 -11.22 1.23 -8.67
CA ILE A 43 -10.43 2.33 -8.14
C ILE A 43 -8.96 1.95 -8.33
N ILE A 44 -8.15 2.84 -8.88
CA ILE A 44 -6.71 2.63 -9.10
C ILE A 44 -5.94 3.68 -8.30
N THR A 45 -5.10 3.23 -7.40
CA THR A 45 -4.23 4.09 -6.58
C THR A 45 -2.78 3.59 -6.62
N SER A 46 -1.88 4.31 -5.97
CA SER A 46 -0.48 3.91 -5.85
C SER A 46 0.05 4.09 -4.43
N ALA A 47 1.01 3.26 -4.06
CA ALA A 47 1.70 3.33 -2.79
C ALA A 47 2.76 4.44 -2.72
N VAL A 48 3.26 4.94 -3.87
CA VAL A 48 4.39 5.91 -3.92
C VAL A 48 5.65 5.35 -3.23
N GLY A 49 5.97 4.07 -3.51
CA GLY A 49 7.02 3.33 -2.80
C GLY A 49 6.59 2.82 -1.44
N HIS A 50 7.51 2.72 -0.49
CA HIS A 50 7.19 2.28 0.87
C HIS A 50 6.38 3.33 1.63
N LEU A 51 5.26 2.90 2.21
CA LEU A 51 4.39 3.72 3.07
C LEU A 51 4.57 3.38 4.55
N LEU A 52 5.15 2.21 4.81
CA LEU A 52 5.37 1.63 6.13
C LEU A 52 6.82 1.20 6.27
N GLU A 53 7.37 1.39 7.45
CA GLU A 53 8.69 0.88 7.84
C GLU A 53 8.59 0.06 9.12
N GLN A 54 9.61 -0.73 9.39
CA GLN A 54 9.69 -1.45 10.66
C GLN A 54 9.97 -0.46 11.78
N LYS A 55 9.19 -0.56 12.84
CA LYS A 55 9.39 0.22 14.05
C LYS A 55 10.78 -0.04 14.62
N LYS A 56 11.51 1.01 14.89
CA LYS A 56 12.86 0.90 15.46
C LYS A 56 12.79 0.32 16.87
N PRO A 57 13.72 -0.58 17.20
CA PRO A 57 13.78 -1.11 18.57
C PRO A 57 14.09 0.03 19.54
N MET A 58 13.38 0.03 20.66
CA MET A 58 13.49 1.05 21.71
C MET A 58 13.91 0.43 23.03
N THR A 59 14.57 1.23 23.88
CA THR A 59 14.79 0.90 25.29
C THR A 59 13.47 0.93 26.05
N GLU A 60 13.43 0.37 27.25
CA GLU A 60 12.27 0.45 28.17
C GLU A 60 11.81 1.90 28.43
N GLY A 61 12.73 2.88 28.35
CA GLY A 61 12.43 4.30 28.46
C GLY A 61 11.99 4.99 27.18
N GLY A 62 11.69 4.24 26.09
CA GLY A 62 11.18 4.80 24.82
C GLY A 62 12.21 5.54 23.97
N LYS A 63 13.50 5.38 24.24
CA LYS A 63 14.58 5.94 23.41
C LYS A 63 15.08 4.90 22.42
N SER A 64 15.50 5.34 21.23
CA SER A 64 16.12 4.45 20.24
C SER A 64 17.35 3.77 20.86
N LEU A 65 17.50 2.46 20.59
CA LEU A 65 18.71 1.73 21.01
C LEU A 65 19.93 2.31 20.31
N PRO A 66 21.01 2.62 21.04
CA PRO A 66 22.25 3.06 20.41
C PRO A 66 22.92 1.92 19.64
N TRP A 67 23.59 2.24 18.53
CA TRP A 67 24.39 1.30 17.75
C TRP A 67 25.67 0.94 18.49
N LYS A 68 25.60 -0.08 19.40
CA LYS A 68 26.72 -0.65 20.14
C LYS A 68 26.62 -2.16 20.13
N PHE A 69 27.76 -2.85 20.15
CA PHE A 69 27.82 -4.32 20.17
C PHE A 69 27.04 -4.93 21.34
N ASP A 70 27.05 -4.28 22.49
CA ASP A 70 26.37 -4.75 23.71
C ASP A 70 24.85 -4.90 23.54
N TYR A 71 24.26 -4.23 22.52
CA TYR A 71 22.83 -4.29 22.22
C TYR A 71 22.50 -5.23 21.06
N LEU A 72 23.48 -5.90 20.48
CA LEU A 72 23.29 -6.80 19.34
C LEU A 72 23.39 -8.28 19.77
N PRO A 73 22.63 -9.19 19.15
CA PRO A 73 21.59 -8.93 18.14
C PRO A 73 20.28 -8.39 18.74
N VAL A 74 19.65 -7.45 18.03
CA VAL A 74 18.28 -6.98 18.38
C VAL A 74 17.27 -7.86 17.68
N ILE A 75 16.66 -8.75 18.43
CA ILE A 75 15.63 -9.66 17.91
C ILE A 75 14.29 -9.34 18.59
N PRO A 76 13.44 -8.53 17.94
CA PRO A 76 12.13 -8.22 18.51
C PRO A 76 11.22 -9.47 18.46
N ARG A 77 10.34 -9.62 19.44
CA ARG A 77 9.33 -10.70 19.43
C ARG A 77 8.37 -10.59 18.24
N THR A 78 8.06 -9.37 17.84
CA THR A 78 7.21 -9.05 16.69
C THR A 78 7.81 -7.87 15.93
N PHE A 79 7.80 -7.97 14.59
CA PHE A 79 8.22 -6.87 13.72
C PHE A 79 7.02 -5.96 13.48
N GLU A 80 6.87 -4.95 14.35
CA GLU A 80 5.82 -3.95 14.23
C GLU A 80 6.11 -2.98 13.08
N LEU A 81 5.03 -2.53 12.42
CA LEU A 81 5.10 -1.55 11.34
C LEU A 81 4.65 -0.18 11.87
N GLU A 82 5.30 0.86 11.40
CA GLU A 82 4.90 2.26 11.63
C GLU A 82 4.84 3.03 10.31
N PRO A 83 3.97 4.06 10.23
CA PRO A 83 3.88 4.90 9.04
C PRO A 83 5.16 5.71 8.81
N ILE A 84 5.59 5.79 7.55
CA ILE A 84 6.62 6.74 7.14
C ILE A 84 5.99 8.14 7.12
N LYS A 85 6.48 9.04 7.96
CA LYS A 85 5.91 10.38 8.19
C LYS A 85 5.62 11.16 6.91
N GLN A 86 6.55 11.12 5.95
CA GLN A 86 6.43 11.83 4.68
C GLN A 86 5.30 11.28 3.78
N SER A 87 4.88 10.05 4.01
CA SER A 87 3.88 9.34 3.20
C SER A 87 2.58 9.04 3.95
N GLU A 88 2.41 9.59 5.15
CA GLU A 88 1.29 9.25 6.04
C GLU A 88 -0.07 9.56 5.42
N ASP A 89 -0.21 10.69 4.73
CA ASP A 89 -1.47 11.06 4.07
C ASP A 89 -1.81 10.09 2.93
N ARG A 90 -0.80 9.64 2.19
CA ARG A 90 -0.97 8.61 1.16
C ARG A 90 -1.40 7.28 1.79
N LEU A 91 -0.75 6.87 2.87
CA LEU A 91 -1.13 5.66 3.61
C LEU A 91 -2.58 5.73 4.08
N LYS A 92 -2.97 6.82 4.74
CA LYS A 92 -4.37 7.04 5.18
C LYS A 92 -5.37 6.90 4.03
N LYS A 93 -5.05 7.49 2.87
CA LYS A 93 -5.91 7.40 1.68
C LYS A 93 -6.03 5.96 1.17
N VAL A 94 -4.93 5.23 1.04
CA VAL A 94 -4.93 3.83 0.60
C VAL A 94 -5.73 2.95 1.57
N LEU A 95 -5.52 3.13 2.88
CA LEU A 95 -6.28 2.40 3.90
C LEU A 95 -7.78 2.73 3.87
N GLN A 96 -8.14 3.99 3.65
CA GLN A 96 -9.53 4.43 3.52
C GLN A 96 -10.20 3.77 2.31
N LEU A 97 -9.53 3.77 1.15
CA LEU A 97 -10.04 3.13 -0.07
C LEU A 97 -10.25 1.62 0.14
N ALA A 98 -9.27 0.95 0.76
CA ALA A 98 -9.36 -0.49 1.02
C ALA A 98 -10.49 -0.86 2.00
N LYS A 99 -10.83 0.01 2.94
CA LYS A 99 -11.93 -0.17 3.90
C LYS A 99 -13.31 0.18 3.34
N SER A 100 -13.38 0.83 2.17
CA SER A 100 -14.67 1.21 1.57
C SER A 100 -15.57 0.00 1.40
N LYS A 101 -16.86 0.17 1.71
CA LYS A 101 -17.87 -0.88 1.54
C LYS A 101 -18.06 -1.27 0.08
N ASP A 102 -17.84 -0.34 -0.84
CA ASP A 102 -17.94 -0.58 -2.28
C ASP A 102 -16.80 -1.44 -2.81
N VAL A 103 -15.66 -1.48 -2.12
CA VAL A 103 -14.50 -2.31 -2.51
C VAL A 103 -14.72 -3.72 -1.97
N THR A 104 -14.81 -4.67 -2.88
CA THR A 104 -15.02 -6.10 -2.54
C THR A 104 -13.79 -6.95 -2.79
N GLU A 105 -12.84 -6.47 -3.59
CA GLU A 105 -11.62 -7.18 -3.95
C GLU A 105 -10.45 -6.19 -4.07
N ILE A 106 -9.24 -6.65 -3.79
CA ILE A 106 -8.02 -5.85 -3.91
C ILE A 106 -7.07 -6.56 -4.89
N VAL A 107 -6.48 -5.79 -5.82
CA VAL A 107 -5.48 -6.28 -6.76
C VAL A 107 -4.13 -5.65 -6.43
N ASN A 108 -3.15 -6.51 -6.14
CA ASN A 108 -1.75 -6.13 -6.04
C ASN A 108 -1.19 -5.92 -7.44
N ALA A 109 -0.99 -4.67 -7.83
CA ALA A 109 -0.35 -4.26 -9.07
C ALA A 109 0.98 -3.53 -8.82
N CYS A 110 1.63 -3.81 -7.68
CA CYS A 110 3.01 -3.40 -7.44
C CYS A 110 3.96 -4.17 -8.36
N ASP A 111 5.17 -3.68 -8.55
CA ASP A 111 6.17 -4.30 -9.43
C ASP A 111 6.39 -5.78 -9.05
N ALA A 112 6.57 -6.63 -10.07
CA ALA A 112 6.78 -8.06 -9.89
C ALA A 112 8.18 -8.32 -9.34
N GLY A 113 8.32 -8.31 -8.02
CA GLY A 113 9.58 -8.51 -7.33
C GLY A 113 9.42 -8.47 -5.82
N ARG A 114 10.50 -8.77 -5.11
CA ARG A 114 10.53 -8.82 -3.65
C ARG A 114 10.04 -7.52 -2.99
N GLU A 115 10.45 -6.37 -3.51
CA GLU A 115 10.07 -5.05 -2.99
C GLU A 115 8.57 -4.78 -3.14
N GLY A 116 8.03 -4.99 -4.35
CA GLY A 116 6.61 -4.77 -4.61
C GLY A 116 5.71 -5.67 -3.78
N GLU A 117 6.11 -6.94 -3.58
CA GLU A 117 5.41 -7.86 -2.68
C GLU A 117 5.46 -7.38 -1.23
N LEU A 118 6.62 -6.92 -0.76
CA LEU A 118 6.78 -6.42 0.59
C LEU A 118 5.90 -5.19 0.86
N ILE A 119 5.86 -4.23 -0.08
CA ILE A 119 5.01 -3.03 0.01
C ILE A 119 3.55 -3.44 0.19
N PHE A 120 3.05 -4.32 -0.67
CA PHE A 120 1.67 -4.78 -0.61
C PHE A 120 1.35 -5.56 0.67
N HIS A 121 2.21 -6.52 1.05
CA HIS A 121 2.02 -7.30 2.27
C HIS A 121 2.03 -6.45 3.53
N ASN A 122 2.89 -5.44 3.60
CA ASN A 122 2.90 -4.50 4.72
C ASN A 122 1.59 -3.73 4.83
N LEU A 123 1.00 -3.31 3.70
CA LEU A 123 -0.32 -2.67 3.69
C LEU A 123 -1.43 -3.61 4.18
N VAL A 124 -1.43 -4.85 3.72
CA VAL A 124 -2.40 -5.87 4.15
C VAL A 124 -2.31 -6.12 5.67
N ARG A 125 -1.09 -6.32 6.18
CA ARG A 125 -0.84 -6.55 7.61
C ARG A 125 -1.24 -5.35 8.47
N TYR A 126 -0.78 -4.17 8.11
CA TYR A 126 -1.05 -2.94 8.86
C TYR A 126 -2.53 -2.56 8.82
N GLY A 127 -3.16 -2.66 7.65
CA GLY A 127 -4.57 -2.39 7.45
C GLY A 127 -5.51 -3.48 7.97
N LYS A 128 -4.96 -4.66 8.33
CA LYS A 128 -5.72 -5.86 8.74
C LYS A 128 -6.80 -6.23 7.71
N TRP A 129 -6.43 -6.21 6.42
CA TRP A 129 -7.37 -6.46 5.34
C TRP A 129 -7.73 -7.94 5.26
N THR A 130 -9.02 -8.21 5.14
CA THR A 130 -9.60 -9.56 5.01
C THR A 130 -10.24 -9.79 3.65
N LYS A 131 -10.28 -8.77 2.80
CA LYS A 131 -10.86 -8.86 1.46
C LYS A 131 -9.99 -9.75 0.56
N PRO A 132 -10.60 -10.49 -0.39
CA PRO A 132 -9.86 -11.28 -1.36
C PRO A 132 -8.82 -10.41 -2.08
N ALA A 133 -7.60 -10.94 -2.21
CA ALA A 133 -6.52 -10.28 -2.93
C ALA A 133 -6.07 -11.11 -4.11
N ARG A 134 -5.88 -10.46 -5.26
CA ARG A 134 -5.29 -11.05 -6.47
C ARG A 134 -4.00 -10.32 -6.83
N ARG A 135 -3.19 -10.99 -7.65
CA ARG A 135 -1.94 -10.45 -8.16
C ARG A 135 -2.07 -10.16 -9.66
N LEU A 136 -1.81 -8.92 -10.05
CA LEU A 136 -1.53 -8.55 -11.43
C LEU A 136 -0.02 -8.58 -11.63
N TRP A 137 0.45 -9.56 -12.40
CA TRP A 137 1.88 -9.72 -12.68
C TRP A 137 2.30 -8.78 -13.79
N MET A 138 3.13 -7.81 -13.45
CA MET A 138 3.72 -6.84 -14.39
C MET A 138 5.24 -6.87 -14.27
N GLN A 139 5.91 -6.85 -15.41
CA GLN A 139 7.36 -6.73 -15.52
C GLN A 139 7.72 -5.49 -16.32
#